data_63a422bdcb60a722c7912f88b28d4658
#
_entry.id   63a422bdcb60a722c7912f88b28d4658
#
_cell.length_a   1.000
_cell.length_b   1.000
_cell.length_c   1.000
_cell.angle_alpha   90.00
_cell.angle_beta   90.00
_cell.angle_gamma   90.00
#
_symmetry.space_group_name_H-M   'P 1'
#
loop_
_entity.id
_entity.type
_entity.pdbx_description
1 polymer ?
#
loop_
_entity_poly.entity_id
_entity_poly.type
_entity_poly.pdbx_seq_one_letter_code
_entity_poly.pdbx_strand_id
1 'polypeptide(L)'
;AIAYRLNTAEGVLITDGDKGCSYCLSENEGKLPSFSVPVVETTGAGDSFVAGFVHQLSKLGIHSLADAKIAKQVVTYATATGALTTTKPGAIAAQPTAAEVEAFLEGRGEELGTTV
;
A
#
# COMPACT_ATOMS: atom_id res chain seq x y z
N ALA A 1 -15.37 -1.16 -2.02
CA ALA A 1 -14.37 -0.91 -0.95
C ALA A 1 -14.11 -2.18 -0.15
N ILE A 2 -12.86 -2.41 0.19
CA ILE A 2 -12.45 -3.55 1.01
C ILE A 2 -11.81 -3.03 2.28
N ALA A 3 -12.29 -3.51 3.43
CA ALA A 3 -11.78 -3.11 4.73
C ALA A 3 -10.93 -4.23 5.32
N TYR A 4 -9.74 -3.88 5.76
CA TYR A 4 -8.84 -4.79 6.47
C TYR A 4 -8.69 -4.30 7.90
N ARG A 5 -8.86 -5.20 8.87
CA ARG A 5 -8.73 -4.88 10.28
C ARG A 5 -7.53 -5.62 10.87
N LEU A 6 -6.71 -4.92 11.63
CA LEU A 6 -5.60 -5.53 12.33
C LEU A 6 -6.09 -6.29 13.56
N ASN A 7 -5.45 -7.42 13.85
CA ASN A 7 -5.86 -8.30 14.97
C ASN A 7 -5.84 -7.62 16.33
N THR A 8 -4.98 -6.64 16.49
CA THR A 8 -4.84 -5.90 17.75
C THR A 8 -5.86 -4.78 17.91
N ALA A 9 -6.75 -4.61 16.95
CA ALA A 9 -7.70 -3.51 16.87
C ALA A 9 -7.03 -2.12 16.84
N GLU A 10 -5.74 -2.06 16.57
CA GLU A 10 -4.99 -0.81 16.50
C GLU A 10 -5.11 -0.11 15.15
N GLY A 11 -5.81 -0.71 14.22
CA GLY A 11 -5.95 -0.06 12.93
C GLY A 11 -6.94 -0.69 11.99
N VAL A 12 -7.35 0.10 11.03
CA VAL A 12 -8.24 -0.28 9.93
C VAL A 12 -7.69 0.30 8.65
N LEU A 13 -7.72 -0.50 7.59
CA LEU A 13 -7.37 -0.09 6.24
C LEU A 13 -8.58 -0.31 5.34
N ILE A 14 -8.93 0.68 4.56
CA ILE A 14 -10.02 0.58 3.59
C ILE A 14 -9.47 0.90 2.22
N THR A 15 -9.47 -0.08 1.33
CA THR A 15 -9.04 0.09 -0.05
C THR A 15 -10.26 0.28 -0.93
N ASP A 16 -10.16 1.13 -1.94
CA ASP A 16 -11.26 1.41 -2.85
C ASP A 16 -10.75 1.54 -4.29
N GLY A 17 -9.99 0.53 -4.73
CA GLY A 17 -9.51 0.44 -6.10
C GLY A 17 -8.78 1.70 -6.56
N ASP A 18 -9.27 2.28 -7.66
CA ASP A 18 -8.70 3.49 -8.24
C ASP A 18 -8.91 4.76 -7.41
N LYS A 19 -9.74 4.68 -6.38
CA LYS A 19 -9.99 5.81 -5.47
C LYS A 19 -8.98 5.89 -4.34
N GLY A 20 -8.12 4.89 -4.21
CA GLY A 20 -7.06 4.90 -3.23
C GLY A 20 -7.37 4.16 -1.95
N CYS A 21 -6.74 4.57 -0.87
CA CYS A 21 -6.82 3.90 0.43
C CYS A 21 -7.02 4.92 1.54
N SER A 22 -7.93 4.60 2.46
CA SER A 22 -8.10 5.34 3.71
C SER A 22 -7.57 4.47 4.83
N TYR A 23 -6.91 5.07 5.81
CA TYR A 23 -6.35 4.31 6.91
C TYR A 23 -6.52 5.02 8.25
N CYS A 24 -6.61 4.21 9.29
CA CYS A 24 -6.52 4.65 10.68
C CYS A 24 -5.62 3.64 11.38
N LEU A 25 -4.38 4.01 11.63
CA LEU A 25 -3.36 3.14 12.21
C LEU A 25 -2.86 3.78 13.50
N SER A 26 -3.13 3.11 14.63
CA SER A 26 -2.95 3.72 15.94
C SER A 26 -3.80 4.99 16.01
N GLU A 27 -3.24 6.16 16.20
CA GLU A 27 -3.96 7.45 16.19
C GLU A 27 -3.77 8.21 14.88
N ASN A 28 -3.11 7.59 13.90
CA ASN A 28 -2.77 8.24 12.65
C ASN A 28 -3.80 7.91 11.58
N GLU A 29 -4.53 8.90 11.14
CA GLU A 29 -5.53 8.76 10.08
C GLU A 29 -5.05 9.46 8.81
N GLY A 30 -5.41 8.88 7.67
CA GLY A 30 -5.07 9.49 6.40
C GLY A 30 -5.79 8.83 5.25
N LYS A 31 -5.65 9.48 4.09
CA LYS A 31 -6.18 8.99 2.84
C LYS A 31 -5.12 9.21 1.77
N LEU A 32 -4.83 8.16 1.00
CA LEU A 32 -3.86 8.23 -0.07
C LEU A 32 -4.56 7.94 -1.40
N PRO A 33 -4.25 8.72 -2.45
CA PRO A 33 -4.77 8.42 -3.78
C PRO A 33 -4.11 7.15 -4.33
N SER A 34 -4.79 6.51 -5.27
CA SER A 34 -4.19 5.41 -6.01
C SER A 34 -3.14 5.96 -6.98
N PHE A 35 -2.13 5.15 -7.28
CA PHE A 35 -1.17 5.50 -8.31
C PHE A 35 -1.80 5.35 -9.70
N SER A 36 -1.49 6.29 -10.58
CA SER A 36 -1.91 6.21 -11.96
C SER A 36 -0.98 5.26 -12.72
N VAL A 37 -1.50 4.12 -13.13
CA VAL A 37 -0.73 3.08 -13.85
C VAL A 37 -1.58 2.54 -14.99
N PRO A 38 -0.94 1.98 -16.06
CA PRO A 38 -1.69 1.30 -17.10
C PRO A 38 -2.19 -0.05 -16.58
N VAL A 39 -3.48 -0.10 -16.23
CA VAL A 39 -4.10 -1.30 -15.66
C VAL A 39 -4.36 -2.32 -16.75
N VAL A 40 -3.84 -3.54 -16.55
CA VAL A 40 -4.09 -4.68 -17.41
C VAL A 40 -5.10 -5.62 -16.76
N GLU A 41 -4.94 -5.89 -15.47
CA GLU A 41 -5.81 -6.79 -14.73
C GLU A 41 -5.81 -6.40 -13.26
N THR A 42 -6.98 -6.42 -12.62
CA THR A 42 -7.11 -6.05 -11.21
C THR A 42 -7.06 -7.26 -10.27
N THR A 43 -7.08 -8.47 -10.79
CA THR A 43 -7.03 -9.69 -9.98
C THR A 43 -5.75 -9.75 -9.15
N GLY A 44 -5.90 -9.98 -7.86
CA GLY A 44 -4.76 -10.10 -6.96
C GLY A 44 -4.22 -8.78 -6.42
N ALA A 45 -4.75 -7.63 -6.86
CA ALA A 45 -4.28 -6.34 -6.37
C ALA A 45 -4.49 -6.17 -4.86
N GLY A 46 -5.64 -6.62 -4.35
CA GLY A 46 -5.92 -6.56 -2.92
C GLY A 46 -5.00 -7.46 -2.10
N ASP A 47 -4.73 -8.67 -2.59
CA ASP A 47 -3.80 -9.59 -1.93
C ASP A 47 -2.38 -9.03 -1.92
N SER A 48 -1.95 -8.42 -3.02
CA SER A 48 -0.64 -7.78 -3.11
C SER A 48 -0.54 -6.57 -2.19
N PHE A 49 -1.61 -5.80 -2.05
CA PHE A 49 -1.67 -4.70 -1.09
C PHE A 49 -1.40 -5.22 0.33
N VAL A 50 -2.12 -6.27 0.74
CA VAL A 50 -1.94 -6.88 2.05
C VAL A 50 -0.52 -7.41 2.22
N ALA A 51 0.01 -8.09 1.22
CA ALA A 51 1.37 -8.61 1.26
C ALA A 51 2.40 -7.49 1.43
N GLY A 52 2.24 -6.39 0.71
CA GLY A 52 3.11 -5.22 0.84
C GLY A 52 3.03 -4.59 2.23
N PHE A 53 1.84 -4.49 2.77
CA PHE A 53 1.62 -3.97 4.12
C PHE A 53 2.31 -4.85 5.17
N VAL A 54 2.09 -6.17 5.10
CA VAL A 54 2.69 -7.13 6.02
C VAL A 54 4.22 -7.14 5.91
N HIS A 55 4.74 -7.04 4.69
CA HIS A 55 6.18 -6.97 4.47
C HIS A 55 6.80 -5.78 5.22
N GLN A 56 6.19 -4.61 5.11
CA GLN A 56 6.67 -3.42 5.80
C GLN A 56 6.55 -3.56 7.32
N LEU A 57 5.44 -4.13 7.81
CA LEU A 57 5.26 -4.34 9.24
C LEU A 57 6.28 -5.31 9.81
N SER A 58 6.61 -6.39 9.09
CA SER A 58 7.60 -7.35 9.57
C SER A 58 9.00 -6.74 9.61
N LYS A 59 9.25 -5.75 8.76
CA LYS A 59 10.53 -5.05 8.70
C LYS A 59 10.65 -3.96 9.76
N LEU A 60 9.57 -3.23 10.02
CA LEU A 60 9.58 -2.05 10.89
C LEU A 60 8.98 -2.29 12.28
N GLY A 61 8.17 -3.33 12.42
CA GLY A 61 7.44 -3.61 13.65
C GLY A 61 6.11 -2.86 13.73
N ILE A 62 5.12 -3.48 14.39
CA ILE A 62 3.77 -2.91 14.47
C ILE A 62 3.73 -1.60 15.25
N HIS A 63 4.60 -1.44 16.26
CA HIS A 63 4.65 -0.23 17.06
C HIS A 63 5.14 0.99 16.28
N SER A 64 5.78 0.79 15.14
CA SER A 64 6.22 1.87 14.26
C SER A 64 5.03 2.67 13.71
N LEU A 65 3.83 2.08 13.67
CA LEU A 65 2.63 2.73 13.17
C LEU A 65 2.16 3.89 14.06
N ALA A 66 2.71 4.02 15.27
CA ALA A 66 2.46 5.17 16.11
C ALA A 66 3.10 6.46 15.55
N ASP A 67 4.12 6.32 14.71
CA ASP A 67 4.73 7.46 14.02
C ASP A 67 3.94 7.76 12.74
N ALA A 68 3.44 8.98 12.61
CA ALA A 68 2.61 9.37 11.48
C ALA A 68 3.32 9.21 10.12
N LYS A 69 4.61 9.50 10.07
CA LYS A 69 5.40 9.36 8.84
C LYS A 69 5.56 7.90 8.44
N ILE A 70 5.82 7.05 9.43
CA ILE A 70 5.97 5.62 9.19
C ILE A 70 4.64 5.01 8.76
N ALA A 71 3.54 5.36 9.42
CA ALA A 71 2.21 4.89 9.04
C ALA A 71 1.91 5.22 7.57
N LYS A 72 2.16 6.46 7.16
CA LYS A 72 1.97 6.88 5.77
C LYS A 72 2.89 6.12 4.82
N GLN A 73 4.14 5.92 5.19
CA GLN A 73 5.12 5.19 4.38
C GLN A 73 4.69 3.74 4.16
N VAL A 74 4.21 3.07 5.21
CA VAL A 74 3.77 1.67 5.11
C VAL A 74 2.57 1.55 4.19
N VAL A 75 1.57 2.43 4.33
CA VAL A 75 0.38 2.40 3.47
C VAL A 75 0.73 2.78 2.03
N THR A 76 1.64 3.72 1.83
CA THR A 76 2.12 4.11 0.50
C THR A 76 2.79 2.93 -0.20
N TYR A 77 3.64 2.20 0.50
CA TYR A 77 4.29 1.00 -0.03
C TYR A 77 3.26 -0.07 -0.43
N ALA A 78 2.28 -0.31 0.43
CA ALA A 78 1.23 -1.29 0.16
C ALA A 78 0.39 -0.87 -1.07
N THR A 79 0.07 0.41 -1.18
CA THR A 79 -0.69 0.95 -2.30
C THR A 79 0.09 0.77 -3.61
N ALA A 80 1.40 1.05 -3.59
CA ALA A 80 2.27 0.85 -4.74
C ALA A 80 2.35 -0.61 -5.16
N THR A 81 2.46 -1.51 -4.18
CA THR A 81 2.50 -2.96 -4.45
C THR A 81 1.24 -3.42 -5.17
N GLY A 82 0.08 -2.99 -4.68
CA GLY A 82 -1.20 -3.30 -5.32
C GLY A 82 -1.30 -2.71 -6.73
N ALA A 83 -0.89 -1.47 -6.91
CA ALA A 83 -0.92 -0.81 -8.22
C ALA A 83 -0.04 -1.52 -9.24
N LEU A 84 1.19 -1.85 -8.88
CA LEU A 84 2.11 -2.54 -9.80
C LEU A 84 1.58 -3.91 -10.21
N THR A 85 0.89 -4.61 -9.31
CA THR A 85 0.29 -5.91 -9.63
C THR A 85 -0.72 -5.79 -10.76
N THR A 86 -1.42 -4.68 -10.88
CA THR A 86 -2.42 -4.49 -11.93
C THR A 86 -1.83 -4.24 -13.32
N THR A 87 -0.53 -3.97 -13.41
CA THR A 87 0.11 -3.65 -14.70
C THR A 87 0.47 -4.85 -15.54
N LYS A 88 0.33 -6.07 -15.00
CA LYS A 88 0.66 -7.31 -15.69
C LYS A 88 -0.46 -8.33 -15.53
N PRO A 89 -0.63 -9.26 -16.48
CA PRO A 89 -1.60 -10.35 -16.32
C PRO A 89 -1.08 -11.42 -15.36
N GLY A 90 -2.01 -12.09 -14.67
CA GLY A 90 -1.71 -13.19 -13.78
C GLY A 90 -1.34 -12.76 -12.37
N ALA A 91 -2.18 -13.12 -11.38
CA ALA A 91 -2.06 -12.64 -10.01
C ALA A 91 -0.72 -12.98 -9.34
N ILE A 92 -0.25 -14.22 -9.49
CA ILE A 92 1.00 -14.66 -8.83
C ILE A 92 2.23 -14.13 -9.57
N ALA A 93 2.23 -14.28 -10.90
CA ALA A 93 3.35 -13.82 -11.72
C ALA A 93 3.47 -12.31 -11.76
N ALA A 94 2.39 -11.59 -11.47
CA ALA A 94 2.35 -10.15 -11.51
C ALA A 94 2.82 -9.48 -10.21
N GLN A 95 3.06 -10.24 -9.14
CA GLN A 95 3.51 -9.66 -7.88
C GLN A 95 4.89 -9.03 -8.01
N PRO A 96 5.03 -7.75 -7.66
CA PRO A 96 6.33 -7.09 -7.78
C PRO A 96 7.28 -7.51 -6.66
N THR A 97 8.58 -7.38 -6.92
CA THR A 97 9.60 -7.52 -5.89
C THR A 97 9.68 -6.24 -5.06
N ALA A 98 10.29 -6.32 -3.89
CA ALA A 98 10.52 -5.15 -3.07
C ALA A 98 11.35 -4.09 -3.82
N ALA A 99 12.35 -4.50 -4.59
CA ALA A 99 13.15 -3.57 -5.38
C ALA A 99 12.33 -2.85 -6.45
N GLU A 100 11.39 -3.55 -7.08
CA GLU A 100 10.50 -2.94 -8.06
C GLU A 100 9.57 -1.91 -7.43
N VAL A 101 9.03 -2.22 -6.25
CA VAL A 101 8.17 -1.28 -5.52
C VAL A 101 8.95 -0.04 -5.11
N GLU A 102 10.14 -0.20 -4.59
CA GLU A 102 10.99 0.92 -4.18
C GLU A 102 11.37 1.82 -5.35
N ALA A 103 11.74 1.23 -6.49
CA ALA A 103 12.05 1.98 -7.70
C ALA A 103 10.83 2.77 -8.22
N PHE A 104 9.67 2.13 -8.18
CA PHE A 104 8.42 2.79 -8.58
C PHE A 104 8.11 3.99 -7.69
N LEU A 105 8.28 3.85 -6.39
CA LEU A 105 8.02 4.93 -5.43
C LEU A 105 8.98 6.10 -5.59
N GLU A 106 10.25 5.83 -5.88
CA GLU A 106 11.23 6.88 -6.14
C GLU A 106 10.82 7.76 -7.32
N GLY A 107 10.28 7.15 -8.38
CA GLY A 107 9.81 7.88 -9.54
C GLY A 107 8.48 8.59 -9.35
N ARG A 108 7.75 8.28 -8.28
CA ARG A 108 6.39 8.76 -8.04
C ARG A 108 6.21 9.53 -6.74
N GLY A 109 7.29 9.85 -6.05
CA GLY A 109 7.21 10.55 -4.76
C GLY A 109 6.43 11.86 -4.85
N GLU A 110 6.61 12.62 -5.91
CA GLU A 110 5.92 13.89 -6.13
C GLU A 110 4.43 13.73 -6.37
N GLU A 111 4.01 12.61 -6.97
CA GLU A 111 2.62 12.34 -7.28
C GLU A 111 1.77 12.25 -6.02
N LEU A 112 2.34 11.78 -4.93
CA LEU A 112 1.66 11.68 -3.63
C LEU A 112 1.87 12.92 -2.76
N GLY A 113 2.61 13.90 -3.23
CA GLY A 113 2.94 15.08 -2.44
C GLY A 113 3.80 14.76 -1.23
N THR A 114 4.52 13.64 -1.26
CA THR A 114 5.43 13.24 -0.21
C THR A 114 6.86 13.30 -0.71
N THR A 115 7.69 13.94 0.06
CA THR A 115 9.13 13.75 -0.05
C THR A 115 9.48 12.51 0.77
N VAL A 116 9.72 11.46 0.10
CA VAL A 116 10.13 10.23 0.77
C VAL A 116 11.63 10.16 0.75
#